data_3b6702111ee1a1719298fbf274705efe
#
_entry.id   3b6702111ee1a1719298fbf274705efe
#
_cell.length_a   1.000
_cell.length_b   1.000
_cell.length_c   1.000
_cell.angle_alpha   90.00
_cell.angle_beta   90.00
_cell.angle_gamma   90.00
#
_symmetry.space_group_name_H-M   'P 1'
#
loop_
_entity.id
_entity.type
_entity.pdbx_description
1 polymer ?
#
loop_
_entity_poly.entity_id
_entity_poly.type
_entity_poly.pdbx_seq_one_letter_code
_entity_poly.pdbx_strand_id
1 'polypeptide(L)'
;ANTIRNKKGEVVGVPYISNADSMAYNKSKVGADIDTWDALFDSQFKGYAAMQNDSGPTLTTTAVYLKESGKQDIVNPSDMSKSEVKGVCQFLIDQKKKGQFRTFWDGFGNGVDLLASEEVLVSSCWEPIAVIAAKKGADIHYGTMKEGHQTWNNVWMLTKGGKQRGQEDSFYKLMDLYLSPWFGARTLANLGFTPQMTGVNEYVEANPSDFDANK
;
A
#
# COMPACT_ATOMS: atom_id res chain seq x y z
N ALA A 1 3.82 16.71 -4.88
CA ALA A 1 2.63 15.96 -5.16
C ALA A 1 1.45 16.90 -5.46
N ASN A 2 0.92 16.84 -6.70
CA ASN A 2 -0.15 17.72 -7.17
C ASN A 2 -1.55 17.08 -7.09
N THR A 3 -1.70 16.00 -6.35
CA THR A 3 -2.94 15.20 -6.32
C THR A 3 -4.13 15.90 -5.65
N ILE A 4 -3.88 16.96 -4.90
CA ILE A 4 -4.92 17.74 -4.19
C ILE A 4 -5.26 19.06 -4.87
N ARG A 5 -4.69 19.34 -6.05
CA ARG A 5 -4.96 20.56 -6.81
C ARG A 5 -5.58 20.24 -8.16
N ASN A 6 -6.57 21.04 -8.54
CA ASN A 6 -7.14 20.96 -9.87
C ASN A 6 -6.24 21.64 -10.92
N LYS A 7 -6.67 21.61 -12.19
CA LYS A 7 -5.93 22.24 -13.31
C LYS A 7 -5.72 23.75 -13.16
N LYS A 8 -6.46 24.43 -12.29
CA LYS A 8 -6.34 25.87 -11.98
C LYS A 8 -5.43 26.13 -10.79
N GLY A 9 -4.86 25.10 -10.15
CA GLY A 9 -4.04 25.21 -8.95
C GLY A 9 -4.82 25.33 -7.64
N GLU A 10 -6.15 25.30 -7.68
CA GLU A 10 -7.01 25.37 -6.50
C GLU A 10 -6.94 24.05 -5.70
N VAL A 11 -6.85 24.16 -4.37
CA VAL A 11 -6.92 22.98 -3.48
C VAL A 11 -8.34 22.44 -3.48
N VAL A 12 -8.50 21.16 -3.84
CA VAL A 12 -9.81 20.51 -3.98
C VAL A 12 -9.99 19.35 -3.00
N GLY A 13 -9.00 19.06 -2.20
CA GLY A 13 -9.07 17.97 -1.22
C GLY A 13 -8.13 18.18 -0.05
N VAL A 14 -8.46 17.55 1.07
CA VAL A 14 -7.70 17.56 2.32
C VAL A 14 -7.01 16.20 2.46
N PRO A 15 -5.65 16.10 2.32
CA PRO A 15 -4.94 14.85 2.52
C PRO A 15 -4.95 14.47 3.99
N TYR A 16 -5.15 13.18 4.29
CA TYR A 16 -5.13 12.68 5.66
C TYR A 16 -4.31 11.40 5.83
N ILE A 17 -4.12 10.63 4.76
CA ILE A 17 -3.32 9.41 4.73
C ILE A 17 -2.36 9.46 3.55
N SER A 18 -1.13 9.02 3.77
CA SER A 18 -0.20 8.58 2.73
C SER A 18 0.26 7.17 3.05
N ASN A 19 0.53 6.39 2.02
CA ASN A 19 1.18 5.08 2.18
C ASN A 19 1.82 4.65 0.86
N ALA A 20 2.41 3.46 0.87
CA ALA A 20 3.03 2.85 -0.29
C ALA A 20 2.49 1.43 -0.50
N ASP A 21 2.50 0.99 -1.75
CA ASP A 21 2.40 -0.43 -2.08
C ASP A 21 3.83 -0.99 -2.08
N SER A 22 4.12 -1.89 -1.15
CA SER A 22 5.41 -2.55 -1.04
C SER A 22 5.22 -4.04 -0.79
N MET A 23 6.24 -4.72 -0.30
CA MET A 23 6.19 -6.17 -0.10
C MET A 23 6.08 -6.53 1.37
N ALA A 24 5.06 -7.33 1.71
CA ALA A 24 5.02 -8.07 2.96
C ALA A 24 5.63 -9.46 2.77
N TYR A 25 6.36 -9.94 3.76
CA TYR A 25 6.95 -11.27 3.75
C TYR A 25 7.02 -11.87 5.15
N ASN A 26 6.95 -13.21 5.22
CA ASN A 26 7.14 -13.94 6.48
C ASN A 26 8.64 -14.16 6.69
N LYS A 27 9.26 -13.38 7.59
CA LYS A 27 10.71 -13.36 7.77
C LYS A 27 11.26 -14.69 8.27
N SER A 28 10.59 -15.34 9.20
CA SER A 28 11.03 -16.64 9.75
C SER A 28 11.03 -17.76 8.70
N LYS A 29 10.12 -17.70 7.72
CA LYS A 29 10.04 -18.69 6.63
C LYS A 29 10.97 -18.36 5.47
N VAL A 30 11.14 -17.08 5.18
CA VAL A 30 12.03 -16.61 4.11
C VAL A 30 13.49 -16.66 4.54
N GLY A 31 13.78 -16.45 5.83
CA GLY A 31 15.12 -16.53 6.40
C GLY A 31 16.01 -15.31 6.18
N ALA A 32 15.53 -14.28 5.48
CA ALA A 32 16.25 -13.04 5.19
C ALA A 32 15.30 -11.85 5.09
N ASP A 33 15.87 -10.63 5.10
CA ASP A 33 15.13 -9.43 4.74
C ASP A 33 14.98 -9.34 3.22
N ILE A 34 13.78 -8.95 2.77
CA ILE A 34 13.48 -8.74 1.36
C ILE A 34 13.46 -7.24 1.07
N ASP A 35 14.29 -6.80 0.13
CA ASP A 35 14.41 -5.42 -0.32
C ASP A 35 14.26 -5.24 -1.84
N THR A 36 13.76 -6.28 -2.53
CA THR A 36 13.62 -6.29 -3.98
C THR A 36 12.31 -6.94 -4.42
N TRP A 37 11.69 -6.41 -5.47
CA TRP A 37 10.52 -7.00 -6.12
C TRP A 37 10.81 -8.36 -6.78
N ASP A 38 12.09 -8.72 -6.98
CA ASP A 38 12.47 -10.01 -7.54
C ASP A 38 11.85 -11.18 -6.78
N ALA A 39 11.69 -11.07 -5.46
CA ALA A 39 11.09 -12.09 -4.62
C ALA A 39 9.67 -12.53 -5.04
N LEU A 40 8.87 -11.65 -5.66
CA LEU A 40 7.55 -12.04 -6.20
C LEU A 40 7.65 -13.04 -7.36
N PHE A 41 8.78 -13.04 -8.05
CA PHE A 41 8.99 -13.78 -9.30
C PHE A 41 10.07 -14.85 -9.18
N ASP A 42 10.76 -14.92 -8.03
CA ASP A 42 11.78 -15.94 -7.75
C ASP A 42 11.12 -17.30 -7.58
N SER A 43 11.69 -18.31 -8.23
CA SER A 43 11.22 -19.69 -8.20
C SER A 43 11.23 -20.32 -6.81
N GLN A 44 12.04 -19.80 -5.87
CA GLN A 44 12.04 -20.27 -4.46
C GLN A 44 10.69 -20.03 -3.77
N PHE A 45 9.93 -19.00 -4.20
CA PHE A 45 8.61 -18.68 -3.67
C PHE A 45 7.48 -19.14 -4.59
N LYS A 46 7.77 -20.04 -5.53
CA LYS A 46 6.77 -20.57 -6.44
C LYS A 46 5.61 -21.24 -5.67
N GLY A 47 4.39 -20.77 -5.94
CA GLY A 47 3.18 -21.23 -5.24
C GLY A 47 2.98 -20.62 -3.85
N TYR A 48 3.87 -19.69 -3.43
CA TYR A 48 3.77 -18.98 -2.16
C TYR A 48 3.82 -17.44 -2.33
N ALA A 49 3.81 -16.95 -3.56
CA ALA A 49 3.72 -15.54 -3.87
C ALA A 49 2.27 -15.12 -4.14
N ALA A 50 1.91 -13.89 -3.76
CA ALA A 50 0.66 -13.27 -4.13
C ALA A 50 0.84 -11.82 -4.56
N MET A 51 -0.12 -11.33 -5.33
CA MET A 51 -0.24 -9.92 -5.70
C MET A 51 -1.68 -9.47 -5.54
N GLN A 52 -1.90 -8.16 -5.50
CA GLN A 52 -3.23 -7.59 -5.46
C GLN A 52 -4.01 -7.88 -6.76
N ASN A 53 -5.29 -8.23 -6.66
CA ASN A 53 -6.19 -8.35 -7.81
C ASN A 53 -6.70 -6.97 -8.26
N ASP A 54 -5.79 -6.06 -8.51
CA ASP A 54 -6.05 -4.71 -9.02
C ASP A 54 -5.04 -4.39 -10.11
N SER A 55 -5.54 -4.04 -11.29
CA SER A 55 -4.69 -3.77 -12.45
C SER A 55 -3.75 -2.57 -12.26
N GLY A 56 -4.18 -1.53 -11.55
CA GLY A 56 -3.37 -0.33 -11.31
C GLY A 56 -2.05 -0.66 -10.58
N PRO A 57 -2.11 -1.00 -9.29
CA PRO A 57 -0.91 -1.28 -8.50
C PRO A 57 -0.13 -2.50 -9.01
N THR A 58 -0.79 -3.57 -9.42
CA THR A 58 -0.12 -4.78 -9.90
C THR A 58 0.68 -4.56 -11.19
N LEU A 59 0.11 -3.83 -12.16
CA LEU A 59 0.85 -3.49 -13.39
C LEU A 59 1.99 -2.51 -13.10
N THR A 60 1.77 -1.50 -12.25
CA THR A 60 2.80 -0.51 -11.92
C THR A 60 3.97 -1.17 -11.17
N THR A 61 3.71 -1.99 -10.15
CA THR A 61 4.73 -2.74 -9.41
C THR A 61 5.54 -3.65 -10.35
N THR A 62 4.84 -4.40 -11.21
CA THR A 62 5.51 -5.28 -12.18
C THR A 62 6.34 -4.48 -13.18
N ALA A 63 5.85 -3.32 -13.62
CA ALA A 63 6.57 -2.44 -14.53
C ALA A 63 7.85 -1.87 -13.89
N VAL A 64 7.79 -1.47 -12.62
CA VAL A 64 8.98 -1.05 -11.86
C VAL A 64 10.02 -2.18 -11.84
N TYR A 65 9.61 -3.39 -11.47
CA TYR A 65 10.49 -4.55 -11.47
C TYR A 65 11.12 -4.83 -12.86
N LEU A 66 10.31 -4.87 -13.91
CA LEU A 66 10.80 -5.17 -15.26
C LEU A 66 11.76 -4.12 -15.79
N LYS A 67 11.49 -2.85 -15.48
CA LYS A 67 12.37 -1.73 -15.84
C LYS A 67 13.71 -1.84 -15.11
N GLU A 68 13.69 -1.90 -13.77
CA GLU A 68 14.90 -1.84 -12.97
C GLU A 68 15.76 -3.12 -13.10
N SER A 69 15.13 -4.26 -13.41
CA SER A 69 15.85 -5.50 -13.75
C SER A 69 16.33 -5.58 -15.20
N GLY A 70 16.06 -4.57 -16.02
CA GLY A 70 16.44 -4.54 -17.46
C GLY A 70 15.71 -5.57 -18.33
N LYS A 71 14.61 -6.14 -17.84
CA LYS A 71 13.84 -7.17 -18.56
C LYS A 71 12.90 -6.58 -19.61
N GLN A 72 12.52 -5.32 -19.45
CA GLN A 72 11.71 -4.58 -20.42
C GLN A 72 12.08 -3.09 -20.38
N ASP A 73 12.18 -2.49 -21.55
CA ASP A 73 12.37 -1.04 -21.66
C ASP A 73 11.03 -0.34 -21.39
N ILE A 74 10.92 0.32 -20.25
CA ILE A 74 9.74 1.05 -19.77
C ILE A 74 10.18 2.46 -19.40
N VAL A 75 9.62 3.46 -20.07
CA VAL A 75 9.98 4.85 -19.84
C VAL A 75 9.46 5.32 -18.48
N ASN A 76 8.17 5.16 -18.24
CA ASN A 76 7.52 5.56 -16.99
C ASN A 76 6.50 4.51 -16.53
N PRO A 77 6.78 3.76 -15.44
CA PRO A 77 5.86 2.75 -14.92
C PRO A 77 4.46 3.27 -14.56
N SER A 78 4.32 4.57 -14.26
CA SER A 78 3.03 5.20 -13.93
C SER A 78 2.29 5.76 -15.15
N ASP A 79 2.91 5.77 -16.33
CA ASP A 79 2.33 6.30 -17.57
C ASP A 79 2.85 5.49 -18.76
N MET A 80 2.51 4.21 -18.75
CA MET A 80 2.96 3.26 -19.77
C MET A 80 2.21 3.40 -21.09
N SER A 81 2.93 3.28 -22.19
CA SER A 81 2.34 3.11 -23.51
C SER A 81 1.60 1.77 -23.62
N LYS A 82 0.72 1.67 -24.63
CA LYS A 82 -0.04 0.43 -24.88
C LYS A 82 0.87 -0.79 -25.13
N SER A 83 2.04 -0.59 -25.74
CA SER A 83 3.01 -1.67 -25.98
C SER A 83 3.69 -2.11 -24.69
N GLU A 84 4.08 -1.17 -23.82
CA GLU A 84 4.68 -1.48 -22.52
C GLU A 84 3.70 -2.24 -21.63
N VAL A 85 2.43 -1.77 -21.52
CA VAL A 85 1.37 -2.49 -20.78
C VAL A 85 1.19 -3.91 -21.31
N LYS A 86 1.17 -4.11 -22.63
CA LYS A 86 1.05 -5.44 -23.21
C LYS A 86 2.19 -6.36 -22.81
N GLY A 87 3.42 -5.86 -22.78
CA GLY A 87 4.60 -6.61 -22.31
C GLY A 87 4.50 -7.01 -20.85
N VAL A 88 4.12 -6.05 -19.98
CA VAL A 88 3.90 -6.31 -18.53
C VAL A 88 2.81 -7.36 -18.32
N CYS A 89 1.68 -7.25 -19.02
CA CYS A 89 0.61 -8.25 -18.94
C CYS A 89 1.08 -9.63 -19.40
N GLN A 90 1.84 -9.69 -20.51
CA GLN A 90 2.36 -10.96 -21.00
C GLN A 90 3.30 -11.63 -20.00
N PHE A 91 4.19 -10.84 -19.37
CA PHE A 91 5.06 -11.33 -18.30
C PHE A 91 4.25 -11.94 -17.14
N LEU A 92 3.24 -11.23 -16.63
CA LEU A 92 2.38 -11.72 -15.54
C LEU A 92 1.62 -13.00 -15.93
N ILE A 93 1.10 -13.08 -17.16
CA ILE A 93 0.43 -14.27 -17.68
C ILE A 93 1.40 -15.45 -17.71
N ASP A 94 2.64 -15.24 -18.12
CA ASP A 94 3.64 -16.29 -18.18
C ASP A 94 4.06 -16.76 -16.77
N GLN A 95 4.20 -15.84 -15.82
CA GLN A 95 4.44 -16.20 -14.40
C GLN A 95 3.26 -16.99 -13.82
N LYS A 96 2.02 -16.57 -14.10
CA LYS A 96 0.82 -17.31 -13.67
C LYS A 96 0.77 -18.72 -14.27
N LYS A 97 1.06 -18.88 -15.57
CA LYS A 97 1.12 -20.18 -16.24
C LYS A 97 2.20 -21.10 -15.66
N LYS A 98 3.31 -20.56 -15.18
CA LYS A 98 4.38 -21.29 -14.50
C LYS A 98 3.98 -21.70 -13.08
N GLY A 99 2.85 -21.24 -12.55
CA GLY A 99 2.39 -21.49 -11.20
C GLY A 99 3.16 -20.69 -10.14
N GLN A 100 3.73 -19.53 -10.51
CA GLN A 100 4.47 -18.67 -9.60
C GLN A 100 3.59 -18.18 -8.44
N PHE A 101 2.37 -17.73 -8.76
CA PHE A 101 1.47 -17.18 -7.76
C PHE A 101 0.56 -18.26 -7.15
N ARG A 102 0.42 -18.22 -5.82
CA ARG A 102 -0.60 -18.95 -5.10
C ARG A 102 -1.99 -18.42 -5.45
N THR A 103 -2.12 -17.09 -5.43
CA THR A 103 -3.37 -16.39 -5.74
C THR A 103 -3.11 -14.91 -6.03
N PHE A 104 -4.18 -14.22 -6.42
CA PHE A 104 -4.29 -12.76 -6.40
C PHE A 104 -5.33 -12.41 -5.35
N TRP A 105 -4.92 -11.66 -4.30
CA TRP A 105 -5.82 -11.34 -3.21
C TRP A 105 -6.80 -10.22 -3.57
N ASP A 106 -8.01 -10.31 -3.03
CA ASP A 106 -9.10 -9.39 -3.32
C ASP A 106 -9.67 -8.84 -2.00
N GLY A 107 -9.47 -7.55 -1.79
CA GLY A 107 -9.87 -6.86 -0.56
C GLY A 107 -8.95 -7.09 0.63
N PHE A 108 -9.05 -6.17 1.60
CA PHE A 108 -8.17 -6.05 2.76
C PHE A 108 -8.10 -7.36 3.59
N GLY A 109 -9.28 -7.90 3.96
CA GLY A 109 -9.36 -9.10 4.82
C GLY A 109 -8.70 -10.31 4.19
N ASN A 110 -8.89 -10.53 2.89
CA ASN A 110 -8.28 -11.65 2.18
C ASN A 110 -6.74 -11.53 2.16
N GLY A 111 -6.20 -10.32 1.91
CA GLY A 111 -4.76 -10.10 1.99
C GLY A 111 -4.18 -10.39 3.37
N VAL A 112 -4.88 -9.97 4.44
CA VAL A 112 -4.50 -10.26 5.83
C VAL A 112 -4.51 -11.77 6.10
N ASP A 113 -5.57 -12.46 5.72
CA ASP A 113 -5.74 -13.89 6.03
C ASP A 113 -4.71 -14.77 5.32
N LEU A 114 -4.38 -14.48 4.07
CA LEU A 114 -3.35 -15.18 3.31
C LEU A 114 -1.96 -15.10 3.95
N LEU A 115 -1.58 -13.92 4.45
CA LEU A 115 -0.30 -13.73 5.14
C LEU A 115 -0.31 -14.32 6.55
N ALA A 116 -1.39 -14.11 7.31
CA ALA A 116 -1.50 -14.59 8.68
C ALA A 116 -1.58 -16.12 8.76
N SER A 117 -2.19 -16.78 7.78
CA SER A 117 -2.23 -18.25 7.68
C SER A 117 -0.97 -18.89 7.11
N GLU A 118 0.01 -18.09 6.70
CA GLU A 118 1.23 -18.53 6.01
C GLU A 118 0.96 -19.26 4.67
N GLU A 119 -0.23 -19.14 4.12
CA GLU A 119 -0.55 -19.65 2.78
C GLU A 119 0.25 -18.93 1.69
N VAL A 120 0.65 -17.70 1.99
CA VAL A 120 1.52 -16.84 1.17
C VAL A 120 2.70 -16.38 2.03
N LEU A 121 3.91 -16.48 1.49
CA LEU A 121 5.14 -16.09 2.17
C LEU A 121 5.65 -14.72 1.71
N VAL A 122 5.32 -14.31 0.50
CA VAL A 122 5.67 -13.00 -0.09
C VAL A 122 4.47 -12.44 -0.85
N SER A 123 4.16 -11.17 -0.63
CA SER A 123 3.02 -10.53 -1.30
C SER A 123 3.25 -9.04 -1.50
N SER A 124 2.93 -8.52 -2.69
CA SER A 124 2.70 -7.08 -2.81
C SER A 124 1.44 -6.71 -2.05
N CYS A 125 1.50 -5.72 -1.19
CA CYS A 125 0.34 -5.29 -0.41
C CYS A 125 0.48 -3.89 0.17
N TRP A 126 -0.58 -3.43 0.79
CA TRP A 126 -0.58 -2.22 1.62
C TRP A 126 0.02 -2.54 3.00
N GLU A 127 0.79 -1.61 3.57
CA GLU A 127 1.37 -1.77 4.91
C GLU A 127 0.34 -2.17 5.98
N PRO A 128 -0.89 -1.61 6.04
CA PRO A 128 -1.91 -2.06 6.99
C PRO A 128 -2.23 -3.56 6.93
N ILE A 129 -2.14 -4.20 5.76
CA ILE A 129 -2.32 -5.64 5.64
C ILE A 129 -1.21 -6.38 6.40
N ALA A 130 0.05 -5.96 6.21
CA ALA A 130 1.19 -6.54 6.90
C ALA A 130 1.08 -6.36 8.42
N VAL A 131 0.75 -5.14 8.87
CA VAL A 131 0.58 -4.81 10.29
C VAL A 131 -0.50 -5.68 10.95
N ILE A 132 -1.65 -5.83 10.33
CA ILE A 132 -2.74 -6.64 10.91
C ILE A 132 -2.42 -8.14 10.85
N ALA A 133 -1.75 -8.62 9.79
CA ALA A 133 -1.30 -10.01 9.72
C ALA A 133 -0.27 -10.33 10.81
N ALA A 134 0.68 -9.42 11.08
CA ALA A 134 1.63 -9.56 12.18
C ALA A 134 0.93 -9.58 13.55
N LYS A 135 -0.08 -8.74 13.78
CA LYS A 135 -0.89 -8.76 15.00
C LYS A 135 -1.66 -10.07 15.22
N LYS A 136 -1.88 -10.85 14.17
CA LYS A 136 -2.46 -12.21 14.27
C LYS A 136 -1.43 -13.29 14.64
N GLY A 137 -0.16 -12.93 14.84
CA GLY A 137 0.91 -13.81 15.34
C GLY A 137 1.85 -14.36 14.28
N ALA A 138 1.67 -14.04 13.00
CA ALA A 138 2.63 -14.41 11.96
C ALA A 138 3.83 -13.44 11.96
N ASP A 139 5.02 -13.93 11.63
CA ASP A 139 6.26 -13.11 11.60
C ASP A 139 6.35 -12.31 10.29
N ILE A 140 5.39 -11.39 10.12
CA ILE A 140 5.26 -10.59 8.91
C ILE A 140 6.03 -9.29 9.04
N HIS A 141 6.92 -9.06 8.09
CA HIS A 141 7.68 -7.84 7.89
C HIS A 141 7.22 -7.12 6.62
N TYR A 142 7.48 -5.82 6.57
CA TYR A 142 7.17 -4.98 5.41
C TYR A 142 8.46 -4.34 4.88
N GLY A 143 8.85 -4.67 3.67
CA GLY A 143 10.12 -4.28 3.09
C GLY A 143 10.07 -2.92 2.39
N THR A 144 11.22 -2.27 2.27
CA THR A 144 11.42 -1.10 1.39
C THR A 144 12.17 -1.56 0.16
N MET A 145 11.51 -1.52 -1.00
CA MET A 145 12.05 -2.05 -2.25
C MET A 145 13.04 -1.08 -2.87
N LYS A 146 14.24 -1.55 -3.18
CA LYS A 146 15.33 -0.75 -3.78
C LYS A 146 15.02 -0.25 -5.19
N GLU A 147 14.18 -0.94 -5.92
CA GLU A 147 13.70 -0.51 -7.23
C GLU A 147 12.68 0.63 -7.14
N GLY A 148 12.23 0.97 -5.93
CA GLY A 148 11.14 1.90 -5.70
C GLY A 148 9.79 1.20 -5.62
N HIS A 149 8.79 1.97 -5.20
CA HIS A 149 7.42 1.49 -5.02
C HIS A 149 6.41 2.60 -5.32
N GLN A 150 5.18 2.20 -5.58
CA GLN A 150 4.09 3.14 -5.80
C GLN A 150 3.66 3.76 -4.45
N THR A 151 3.56 5.09 -4.41
CA THR A 151 2.98 5.82 -3.28
C THR A 151 1.59 6.34 -3.63
N TRP A 152 0.73 6.43 -2.63
CA TRP A 152 -0.62 6.95 -2.79
C TRP A 152 -1.03 7.82 -1.60
N ASN A 153 -2.01 8.69 -1.84
CA ASN A 153 -2.58 9.57 -0.82
C ASN A 153 -4.10 9.48 -0.85
N ASN A 154 -4.71 9.35 0.30
CA ASN A 154 -6.15 9.53 0.44
C ASN A 154 -6.48 10.96 0.82
N VAL A 155 -7.50 11.49 0.19
CA VAL A 155 -7.96 12.85 0.38
C VAL A 155 -9.47 12.89 0.60
N TRP A 156 -9.90 13.77 1.48
CA TRP A 156 -11.31 14.10 1.64
C TRP A 156 -11.71 15.23 0.71
N MET A 157 -12.84 15.11 0.05
CA MET A 157 -13.39 16.13 -0.84
C MET A 157 -14.85 16.36 -0.56
N LEU A 158 -15.27 17.63 -0.43
CA LEU A 158 -16.68 17.99 -0.40
C LEU A 158 -17.24 17.93 -1.81
N THR A 159 -18.25 17.09 -2.01
CA THR A 159 -18.94 17.00 -3.31
C THR A 159 -19.86 18.19 -3.56
N LYS A 160 -20.14 18.48 -4.85
CA LYS A 160 -21.16 19.48 -5.23
C LYS A 160 -22.50 19.21 -4.54
N GLY A 161 -22.94 17.94 -4.50
CA GLY A 161 -24.18 17.55 -3.85
C GLY A 161 -24.17 17.76 -2.35
N GLY A 162 -23.02 17.56 -1.67
CA GLY A 162 -22.86 17.87 -0.25
C GLY A 162 -23.01 19.37 0.01
N LYS A 163 -22.36 20.19 -0.79
CA LYS A 163 -22.47 21.66 -0.69
C LYS A 163 -23.90 22.14 -0.95
N GLN A 164 -24.57 21.63 -1.97
CA GLN A 164 -25.96 21.99 -2.29
C GLN A 164 -26.94 21.60 -1.17
N ARG A 165 -26.61 20.56 -0.37
CA ARG A 165 -27.40 20.17 0.80
C ARG A 165 -27.02 20.91 2.09
N GLY A 166 -26.17 21.92 2.02
CA GLY A 166 -25.74 22.70 3.19
C GLY A 166 -24.85 21.93 4.18
N GLN A 167 -24.13 20.90 3.71
CA GLN A 167 -23.29 20.05 4.58
C GLN A 167 -21.85 20.55 4.72
N GLU A 168 -21.54 21.75 4.30
CA GLU A 168 -20.20 22.32 4.29
C GLU A 168 -19.61 22.43 5.71
N ASP A 169 -20.37 23.00 6.65
CA ASP A 169 -19.95 23.11 8.05
C ASP A 169 -19.72 21.75 8.73
N SER A 170 -20.60 20.80 8.44
CA SER A 170 -20.46 19.43 8.97
C SER A 170 -19.23 18.73 8.40
N PHE A 171 -18.92 18.97 7.13
CA PHE A 171 -17.72 18.45 6.50
C PHE A 171 -16.45 19.01 7.17
N TYR A 172 -16.37 20.32 7.40
CA TYR A 172 -15.17 20.90 8.03
C TYR A 172 -15.02 20.45 9.49
N LYS A 173 -16.09 20.37 10.27
CA LYS A 173 -16.05 19.81 11.63
C LYS A 173 -15.55 18.37 11.66
N LEU A 174 -15.95 17.56 10.67
CA LEU A 174 -15.44 16.20 10.53
C LEU A 174 -13.95 16.19 10.17
N MET A 175 -13.51 17.11 9.30
CA MET A 175 -12.09 17.24 8.94
C MET A 175 -11.23 17.66 10.14
N ASP A 176 -11.70 18.55 11.00
CA ASP A 176 -11.00 18.92 12.23
C ASP A 176 -10.72 17.70 13.12
N LEU A 177 -11.67 16.75 13.21
CA LEU A 177 -11.46 15.48 13.92
C LEU A 177 -10.44 14.59 13.20
N TYR A 178 -10.62 14.38 11.87
CA TYR A 178 -9.74 13.50 11.07
C TYR A 178 -8.32 14.02 10.93
N LEU A 179 -8.11 15.32 11.08
CA LEU A 179 -6.79 15.95 11.07
C LEU A 179 -6.21 16.19 12.46
N SER A 180 -6.89 15.72 13.51
CA SER A 180 -6.35 15.82 14.86
C SER A 180 -5.16 14.87 15.06
N PRO A 181 -4.14 15.27 15.86
CA PRO A 181 -3.03 14.37 16.22
C PRO A 181 -3.52 13.07 16.90
N TRP A 182 -4.58 13.16 17.68
CA TRP A 182 -5.24 12.01 18.32
C TRP A 182 -5.69 10.98 17.27
N PHE A 183 -6.44 11.41 16.26
CA PHE A 183 -6.92 10.50 15.21
C PHE A 183 -5.77 9.91 14.41
N GLY A 184 -4.78 10.74 14.05
CA GLY A 184 -3.58 10.29 13.37
C GLY A 184 -2.84 9.19 14.11
N ALA A 185 -2.58 9.41 15.40
CA ALA A 185 -1.87 8.45 16.24
C ALA A 185 -2.70 7.19 16.54
N ARG A 186 -3.90 7.37 17.08
CA ARG A 186 -4.74 6.27 17.57
C ARG A 186 -5.36 5.41 16.49
N THR A 187 -5.68 5.99 15.34
CA THR A 187 -6.39 5.30 14.27
C THR A 187 -5.46 4.97 13.12
N LEU A 188 -4.79 5.97 12.55
CA LEU A 188 -4.05 5.76 11.31
C LEU A 188 -2.73 5.04 11.55
N ALA A 189 -1.87 5.55 12.44
CA ALA A 189 -0.56 4.95 12.70
C ALA A 189 -0.69 3.53 13.29
N ASN A 190 -1.63 3.31 14.19
CA ASN A 190 -1.88 1.98 14.79
C ASN A 190 -2.34 0.93 13.75
N LEU A 191 -2.90 1.36 12.63
CA LEU A 191 -3.28 0.50 11.51
C LEU A 191 -2.19 0.37 10.44
N GLY A 192 -1.03 1.05 10.59
CA GLY A 192 0.05 1.05 9.62
C GLY A 192 -0.11 2.07 8.49
N PHE A 193 -0.98 3.07 8.65
CA PHE A 193 -1.03 4.21 7.72
C PHE A 193 -0.08 5.31 8.15
N THR A 194 0.45 6.08 7.19
CA THR A 194 1.22 7.29 7.46
C THR A 194 0.28 8.50 7.55
N PRO A 195 0.04 9.05 8.75
CA PRO A 195 -0.80 10.24 8.93
C PRO A 195 -0.18 11.47 8.26
N GLN A 196 -1.02 12.31 7.66
CA GLN A 196 -0.59 13.53 6.97
C GLN A 196 -0.86 14.82 7.77
N MET A 197 -1.13 14.69 9.07
CA MET A 197 -1.31 15.83 9.99
C MET A 197 -0.07 16.04 10.86
N THR A 198 0.16 17.28 11.28
CA THR A 198 1.22 17.65 12.22
C THR A 198 0.86 17.28 13.66
N GLY A 199 1.85 17.16 14.53
CA GLY A 199 1.65 16.93 15.96
C GLY A 199 1.36 15.47 16.36
N VAL A 200 1.42 14.52 15.43
CA VAL A 200 1.17 13.08 15.72
C VAL A 200 2.26 12.51 16.60
N ASN A 201 3.53 12.79 16.32
CA ASN A 201 4.66 12.29 17.10
C ASN A 201 4.63 12.86 18.51
N GLU A 202 4.39 14.16 18.65
CA GLU A 202 4.26 14.85 19.95
C GLU A 202 3.09 14.27 20.76
N TYR A 203 1.99 13.90 20.09
CA TYR A 203 0.87 13.24 20.75
C TYR A 203 1.24 11.85 21.27
N VAL A 204 1.96 11.04 20.49
CA VAL A 204 2.45 9.72 20.88
C VAL A 204 3.41 9.83 22.06
N GLU A 205 4.37 10.75 22.01
CA GLU A 205 5.34 11.00 23.09
C GLU A 205 4.68 11.45 24.39
N ALA A 206 3.62 12.26 24.30
CA ALA A 206 2.85 12.71 25.47
C ALA A 206 1.92 11.63 26.05
N ASN A 207 1.62 10.57 25.31
CA ASN A 207 0.68 9.52 25.70
C ASN A 207 1.25 8.10 25.49
N PRO A 208 2.44 7.78 26.02
CA PRO A 208 3.16 6.54 25.69
C PRO A 208 2.38 5.28 26.13
N SER A 209 1.60 5.35 27.20
CA SER A 209 0.79 4.22 27.69
C SER A 209 -0.28 3.76 26.69
N ASP A 210 -0.67 4.62 25.76
CA ASP A 210 -1.69 4.34 24.76
C ASP A 210 -1.16 3.57 23.55
N PHE A 211 0.17 3.54 23.40
CA PHE A 211 0.90 2.99 22.26
C PHE A 211 1.90 1.89 22.66
N ASP A 212 1.82 1.41 23.90
CA ASP A 212 2.64 0.29 24.35
C ASP A 212 2.27 -0.98 23.54
N ALA A 213 3.23 -1.49 22.79
CA ALA A 213 3.08 -2.68 21.96
C ALA A 213 2.77 -3.98 22.77
N ASN A 214 2.88 -3.92 24.11
CA ASN A 214 2.64 -5.04 25.01
C ASN A 214 1.22 -5.03 25.62
N LYS A 215 0.34 -4.14 25.18
CA LYS A 215 -1.08 -4.08 25.53
C LYS A 215 -1.95 -4.38 24.32
#